data_b17decce39688d18928d7258d1ca3535
#
_entry.id   b17decce39688d18928d7258d1ca3535
#
_cell.length_a   1.000
_cell.length_b   1.000
_cell.length_c   1.000
_cell.angle_alpha   90.00
_cell.angle_beta   90.00
_cell.angle_gamma   90.00
#
_symmetry.space_group_name_H-M   'P 1'
#
loop_
_entity.id
_entity.type
_entity.pdbx_description
1 polymer ?
#
loop_
_entity_poly.entity_id
_entity_poly.type
_entity_poly.pdbx_seq_one_letter_code
_entity_poly.pdbx_strand_id
1 'polypeptide(L)'
;MPDKTKPQIVVTGPDQGGAIAWFFTALSIRLAGGHPIRITPNSFDNKLDYDAYVIGGGADIHPDNRQKEPVPQRSKRSLLTRVKEGLLYPMETLSRLSESSYDKPRDELEQKFIDYAVAHNKPLLGICRGHQLLNSRLGGTLYTSTLDLLNDNARIRTVLPRKTVFYAKKGTLIHDIAGDEPLPVNAIHSQAVAKTGHNLEQTGVEPAGITQVIEAKDGRPLLGVQWHPEYLFYLKQHRAIFKWLVNGGQL
;
A
#
# COMPACT_ATOMS: atom_id res chain seq x y z
N MET A 1 -33.34 -0.79 -19.49
CA MET A 1 -32.05 -1.54 -19.36
C MET A 1 -31.90 -1.90 -17.89
N PRO A 2 -31.58 -3.15 -17.51
CA PRO A 2 -31.38 -3.45 -16.11
C PRO A 2 -30.24 -2.58 -15.58
N ASP A 3 -30.48 -1.95 -14.45
CA ASP A 3 -29.53 -1.13 -13.71
C ASP A 3 -28.29 -2.02 -13.42
N LYS A 4 -27.17 -1.77 -14.09
CA LYS A 4 -25.92 -2.48 -13.81
C LYS A 4 -25.56 -2.10 -12.37
N THR A 5 -25.76 -2.99 -11.43
CA THR A 5 -25.31 -2.82 -10.06
C THR A 5 -23.82 -2.48 -10.09
N LYS A 6 -23.45 -1.38 -9.42
CA LYS A 6 -22.05 -0.92 -9.36
C LYS A 6 -21.17 -2.01 -8.74
N PRO A 7 -19.94 -2.23 -9.27
CA PRO A 7 -19.02 -3.22 -8.69
C PRO A 7 -18.81 -2.99 -7.18
N GLN A 8 -18.92 -4.07 -6.41
CA GLN A 8 -18.74 -4.06 -4.97
C GLN A 8 -17.26 -4.22 -4.62
N ILE A 9 -16.68 -3.19 -4.04
CA ILE A 9 -15.25 -3.15 -3.72
C ILE A 9 -15.06 -3.20 -2.21
N VAL A 10 -14.50 -4.29 -1.70
CA VAL A 10 -14.14 -4.40 -0.28
C VAL A 10 -12.98 -3.46 0.03
N VAL A 11 -13.08 -2.75 1.13
CA VAL A 11 -11.98 -1.97 1.72
C VAL A 11 -11.80 -2.43 3.16
N THR A 12 -10.68 -3.08 3.45
CA THR A 12 -10.38 -3.54 4.78
C THR A 12 -9.84 -2.42 5.67
N GLY A 13 -10.09 -2.53 6.96
CA GLY A 13 -9.61 -1.57 7.94
C GLY A 13 -9.67 -2.10 9.37
N PRO A 14 -9.10 -1.37 10.33
CA PRO A 14 -9.19 -1.72 11.75
C PRO A 14 -10.61 -1.51 12.28
N ASP A 15 -10.94 -2.19 13.39
CA ASP A 15 -12.19 -1.99 14.12
C ASP A 15 -12.28 -0.57 14.71
N GLN A 16 -11.14 -0.06 15.18
CA GLN A 16 -11.03 1.28 15.74
C GLN A 16 -10.09 2.16 14.90
N GLY A 17 -10.49 3.41 14.66
CA GLY A 17 -9.71 4.34 13.85
C GLY A 17 -9.84 4.12 12.34
N GLY A 18 -8.87 4.63 11.57
CA GLY A 18 -8.82 4.50 10.11
C GLY A 18 -9.91 5.25 9.33
N ALA A 19 -10.73 6.09 9.99
CA ALA A 19 -11.86 6.77 9.35
C ALA A 19 -11.45 7.69 8.19
N ILE A 20 -10.31 8.37 8.32
CA ILE A 20 -9.78 9.27 7.28
C ILE A 20 -9.35 8.47 6.05
N ALA A 21 -8.56 7.41 6.24
CA ALA A 21 -8.15 6.53 5.15
C ALA A 21 -9.35 5.88 4.46
N TRP A 22 -10.30 5.38 5.24
CA TRP A 22 -11.57 4.87 4.71
C TRP A 22 -12.31 5.91 3.87
N PHE A 23 -12.48 7.13 4.38
CA PHE A 23 -13.20 8.19 3.66
C PHE A 23 -12.60 8.47 2.29
N PHE A 24 -11.27 8.68 2.21
CA PHE A 24 -10.61 9.00 0.96
C PHE A 24 -10.56 7.80 0.00
N THR A 25 -10.38 6.57 0.51
CA THR A 25 -10.44 5.35 -0.30
C THR A 25 -11.85 5.16 -0.87
N ALA A 26 -12.88 5.30 -0.03
CA ALA A 26 -14.27 5.20 -0.46
C ALA A 26 -14.66 6.28 -1.47
N LEU A 27 -14.17 7.51 -1.29
CA LEU A 27 -14.35 8.60 -2.24
C LEU A 27 -13.72 8.25 -3.60
N SER A 28 -12.47 7.77 -3.60
CA SER A 28 -11.75 7.39 -4.81
C SER A 28 -12.44 6.26 -5.59
N ILE A 29 -12.95 5.24 -4.88
CA ILE A 29 -13.73 4.15 -5.47
C ILE A 29 -15.05 4.68 -6.07
N ARG A 30 -15.79 5.54 -5.35
CA ARG A 30 -17.04 6.15 -5.87
C ARG A 30 -16.79 7.00 -7.10
N LEU A 31 -15.73 7.80 -7.12
CA LEU A 31 -15.32 8.59 -8.29
C LEU A 31 -14.92 7.72 -9.49
N ALA A 32 -14.44 6.50 -9.23
CA ALA A 32 -14.16 5.50 -10.26
C ALA A 32 -15.40 4.71 -10.72
N GLY A 33 -16.58 4.90 -10.08
CA GLY A 33 -17.83 4.24 -10.43
C GLY A 33 -18.17 2.99 -9.61
N GLY A 34 -17.35 2.62 -8.62
CA GLY A 34 -17.56 1.47 -7.75
C GLY A 34 -18.41 1.77 -6.50
N HIS A 35 -18.79 0.71 -5.81
CA HIS A 35 -19.48 0.75 -4.51
C HIS A 35 -18.54 0.24 -3.41
N PRO A 36 -17.96 1.11 -2.55
CA PRO A 36 -17.06 0.69 -1.49
C PRO A 36 -17.81 0.09 -0.31
N ILE A 37 -17.32 -1.05 0.20
CA ILE A 37 -17.83 -1.75 1.37
C ILE A 37 -16.70 -1.85 2.40
N ARG A 38 -16.87 -1.23 3.57
CA ARG A 38 -15.89 -1.36 4.66
C ARG A 38 -16.09 -2.68 5.37
N ILE A 39 -15.00 -3.45 5.52
CA ILE A 39 -14.98 -4.67 6.32
C ILE A 39 -13.84 -4.57 7.33
N THR A 40 -14.18 -4.87 8.58
CA THR A 40 -13.26 -4.93 9.72
C THR A 40 -13.38 -6.31 10.38
N PRO A 41 -12.45 -6.73 11.25
CA PRO A 41 -12.56 -8.00 11.95
C PRO A 41 -13.93 -8.25 12.59
N ASN A 42 -14.48 -7.25 13.27
CA ASN A 42 -15.77 -7.36 13.98
C ASN A 42 -16.98 -7.33 13.03
N SER A 43 -16.86 -6.78 11.82
CA SER A 43 -17.96 -6.69 10.84
C SER A 43 -17.95 -7.82 9.80
N PHE A 44 -16.96 -8.71 9.86
CA PHE A 44 -16.80 -9.78 8.88
C PHE A 44 -17.79 -10.91 9.07
N ASP A 45 -18.62 -11.16 8.07
CA ASP A 45 -19.68 -12.17 8.05
C ASP A 45 -19.32 -13.47 7.30
N ASN A 46 -18.03 -13.70 7.06
CA ASN A 46 -17.46 -14.79 6.26
C ASN A 46 -17.74 -14.76 4.75
N LYS A 47 -18.37 -13.70 4.23
CA LYS A 47 -18.49 -13.50 2.80
C LYS A 47 -17.14 -13.05 2.23
N LEU A 48 -16.66 -13.77 1.22
CA LEU A 48 -15.37 -13.46 0.54
C LEU A 48 -15.57 -13.01 -0.90
N ASP A 49 -16.65 -13.38 -1.58
CA ASP A 49 -16.87 -13.08 -2.99
C ASP A 49 -17.42 -11.67 -3.21
N TYR A 50 -16.53 -10.83 -3.71
CA TYR A 50 -16.79 -9.46 -4.15
C TYR A 50 -16.11 -9.21 -5.50
N ASP A 51 -16.36 -8.06 -6.13
CA ASP A 51 -15.81 -7.76 -7.46
C ASP A 51 -14.33 -7.40 -7.40
N ALA A 52 -13.89 -6.69 -6.36
CA ALA A 52 -12.47 -6.36 -6.13
C ALA A 52 -12.19 -6.01 -4.65
N TYR A 53 -10.89 -5.88 -4.32
CA TYR A 53 -10.43 -5.71 -2.93
C TYR A 53 -9.40 -4.59 -2.80
N VAL A 54 -9.52 -3.81 -1.73
CA VAL A 54 -8.49 -2.90 -1.23
C VAL A 54 -8.04 -3.37 0.13
N ILE A 55 -6.78 -3.76 0.24
CA ILE A 55 -6.12 -3.99 1.53
C ILE A 55 -5.52 -2.66 1.97
N GLY A 56 -6.12 -2.06 2.99
CA GLY A 56 -5.84 -0.68 3.38
C GLY A 56 -4.51 -0.48 4.11
N GLY A 57 -4.08 0.78 4.18
CA GLY A 57 -2.95 1.21 5.02
C GLY A 57 -3.26 1.13 6.52
N GLY A 58 -2.29 1.41 7.38
CA GLY A 58 -2.45 1.41 8.84
C GLY A 58 -1.18 1.05 9.60
N ALA A 59 -1.35 0.56 10.83
CA ALA A 59 -0.26 0.10 11.70
C ALA A 59 0.56 -1.04 11.09
N ASP A 60 1.73 -1.29 11.63
CA ASP A 60 2.67 -2.33 11.15
C ASP A 60 2.05 -3.74 11.18
N ILE A 61 2.50 -4.58 10.25
CA ILE A 61 2.12 -6.00 10.18
C ILE A 61 2.68 -6.74 11.40
N HIS A 62 1.86 -7.65 11.98
CA HIS A 62 2.29 -8.47 13.11
C HIS A 62 3.57 -9.26 12.76
N PRO A 63 4.54 -9.39 13.70
CA PRO A 63 5.80 -10.10 13.44
C PRO A 63 5.65 -11.52 12.90
N ASP A 64 4.62 -12.25 13.32
CA ASP A 64 4.35 -13.63 12.85
C ASP A 64 3.94 -13.68 11.36
N ASN A 65 3.42 -12.57 10.84
CA ASN A 65 2.91 -12.47 9.47
C ASN A 65 3.92 -11.84 8.49
N ARG A 66 5.16 -11.68 8.90
CA ARG A 66 6.23 -11.11 8.05
C ARG A 66 7.58 -11.78 8.27
N GLN A 67 8.33 -12.00 7.18
CA GLN A 67 9.76 -12.31 7.25
C GLN A 67 10.56 -11.01 7.17
N LYS A 68 11.60 -10.90 8.02
CA LYS A 68 12.43 -9.70 8.13
C LYS A 68 13.76 -9.91 7.41
N GLU A 69 14.20 -8.89 6.68
CA GLU A 69 15.56 -8.81 6.16
C GLU A 69 16.35 -7.78 6.95
N PRO A 70 17.63 -8.06 7.28
CA PRO A 70 18.52 -7.05 7.83
C PRO A 70 18.73 -5.94 6.80
N VAL A 71 18.66 -4.70 7.26
CA VAL A 71 18.98 -3.55 6.40
C VAL A 71 20.48 -3.56 6.10
N PRO A 72 20.91 -3.41 4.85
CA PRO A 72 22.33 -3.28 4.51
C PRO A 72 22.94 -2.11 5.28
N GLN A 73 23.99 -2.38 6.09
CA GLN A 73 24.66 -1.34 6.86
C GLN A 73 25.30 -0.33 5.89
N ARG A 74 24.73 0.86 5.80
CA ARG A 74 25.36 2.04 5.21
C ARG A 74 25.78 2.99 6.32
N SER A 75 26.98 3.55 6.18
CA SER A 75 27.79 4.38 7.06
C SER A 75 27.12 5.03 8.30
N LYS A 76 27.90 5.13 9.40
CA LYS A 76 27.52 5.68 10.71
C LYS A 76 26.93 7.08 10.60
N ARG A 77 25.75 7.29 11.17
CA ARG A 77 25.05 8.58 11.23
C ARG A 77 25.66 9.54 12.24
N SER A 78 25.70 10.82 11.90
CA SER A 78 26.10 11.91 12.81
C SER A 78 25.05 12.11 13.92
N LEU A 79 25.51 12.39 15.14
CA LEU A 79 24.66 12.68 16.30
C LEU A 79 23.75 13.91 16.08
N LEU A 80 24.25 14.91 15.31
CA LEU A 80 23.52 16.15 14.98
C LEU A 80 22.26 15.91 14.13
N THR A 81 22.27 14.89 13.27
CA THR A 81 21.12 14.51 12.45
C THR A 81 19.99 13.92 13.29
N ARG A 82 20.33 13.14 14.33
CA ARG A 82 19.38 12.54 15.27
C ARG A 82 18.59 13.59 16.08
N VAL A 83 19.25 14.70 16.47
CA VAL A 83 18.62 15.76 17.27
C VAL A 83 17.66 16.59 16.44
N LYS A 84 17.99 16.89 15.18
CA LYS A 84 17.09 17.62 14.26
C LYS A 84 15.84 16.80 13.90
N GLU A 85 15.96 15.48 13.83
CA GLU A 85 14.84 14.56 13.57
C GLU A 85 13.85 14.53 14.73
N GLY A 86 14.31 14.56 15.99
CA GLY A 86 13.44 14.58 17.18
C GLY A 86 12.56 15.82 17.30
N LEU A 87 12.96 16.96 16.72
CA LEU A 87 12.21 18.23 16.80
C LEU A 87 11.15 18.39 15.71
N LEU A 88 11.21 17.61 14.61
CA LEU A 88 10.34 17.75 13.43
C LEU A 88 9.18 16.74 13.37
N TYR A 89 8.96 15.91 14.39
CA TYR A 89 8.01 14.79 14.35
C TYR A 89 6.88 14.78 15.41
N PRO A 90 6.06 15.85 15.55
CA PRO A 90 4.90 15.74 16.47
C PRO A 90 3.86 14.74 15.97
N MET A 91 3.69 14.54 14.64
CA MET A 91 2.75 13.55 14.10
C MET A 91 3.27 12.10 14.19
N GLU A 92 4.57 11.88 14.16
CA GLU A 92 5.17 10.55 14.34
C GLU A 92 5.02 10.07 15.79
N THR A 93 5.10 10.99 16.76
CA THR A 93 4.85 10.67 18.17
C THR A 93 3.38 10.30 18.41
N LEU A 94 2.45 10.96 17.72
CA LEU A 94 1.02 10.64 17.80
C LEU A 94 0.71 9.27 17.15
N SER A 95 1.35 8.93 16.03
CA SER A 95 1.19 7.61 15.40
C SER A 95 1.85 6.52 16.23
N ARG A 96 3.03 6.76 16.84
CA ARG A 96 3.71 5.80 17.71
C ARG A 96 2.99 5.55 19.03
N LEU A 97 2.25 6.50 19.57
CA LEU A 97 1.36 6.29 20.72
C LEU A 97 0.17 5.37 20.37
N SER A 98 -0.17 5.29 19.07
CA SER A 98 -1.11 4.32 18.50
C SER A 98 -0.45 3.00 18.05
N GLU A 99 0.87 2.97 17.88
CA GLU A 99 1.67 1.84 17.34
C GLU A 99 1.94 0.70 18.35
N SER A 100 1.39 0.74 19.54
CA SER A 100 1.64 -0.29 20.55
C SER A 100 0.82 -1.58 20.36
N SER A 101 -0.02 -1.68 19.35
CA SER A 101 -0.78 -2.91 19.11
C SER A 101 -0.77 -3.29 17.62
N TYR A 102 -0.02 -4.35 17.29
CA TYR A 102 -0.24 -5.11 16.08
C TYR A 102 -1.70 -5.58 16.03
N ASP A 103 -2.36 -5.40 14.90
CA ASP A 103 -3.75 -5.81 14.72
C ASP A 103 -3.79 -7.22 14.08
N LYS A 104 -3.50 -8.24 14.89
CA LYS A 104 -3.48 -9.63 14.42
C LYS A 104 -4.81 -10.10 13.85
N PRO A 105 -5.99 -9.80 14.45
CA PRO A 105 -7.28 -10.13 13.85
C PRO A 105 -7.46 -9.50 12.46
N ARG A 106 -7.00 -8.27 12.26
CA ARG A 106 -7.03 -7.60 10.96
C ARG A 106 -6.11 -8.27 9.95
N ASP A 107 -4.89 -8.64 10.35
CA ASP A 107 -3.95 -9.36 9.49
C ASP A 107 -4.57 -10.68 9.00
N GLU A 108 -5.19 -11.45 9.90
CA GLU A 108 -5.85 -12.72 9.58
C GLU A 108 -7.03 -12.55 8.62
N LEU A 109 -7.84 -11.52 8.83
CA LEU A 109 -8.93 -11.16 7.91
C LEU A 109 -8.41 -10.80 6.52
N GLU A 110 -7.43 -9.92 6.46
CA GLU A 110 -6.87 -9.42 5.20
C GLU A 110 -6.17 -10.52 4.42
N GLN A 111 -5.50 -11.46 5.09
CA GLN A 111 -4.92 -12.65 4.45
C GLN A 111 -5.99 -13.52 3.76
N LYS A 112 -7.17 -13.69 4.37
CA LYS A 112 -8.28 -14.41 3.73
C LYS A 112 -8.73 -13.76 2.43
N PHE A 113 -8.81 -12.42 2.40
CA PHE A 113 -9.16 -11.69 1.18
C PHE A 113 -8.06 -11.76 0.12
N ILE A 114 -6.77 -11.70 0.53
CA ILE A 114 -5.64 -11.88 -0.39
C ILE A 114 -5.69 -13.28 -1.01
N ASP A 115 -5.84 -14.33 -0.20
CA ASP A 115 -5.90 -15.70 -0.67
C ASP A 115 -7.06 -15.90 -1.65
N TYR A 116 -8.24 -15.36 -1.31
CA TYR A 116 -9.42 -15.46 -2.16
C TYR A 116 -9.20 -14.73 -3.50
N ALA A 117 -8.69 -13.51 -3.47
CA ALA A 117 -8.43 -12.72 -4.68
C ALA A 117 -7.42 -13.43 -5.59
N VAL A 118 -6.34 -13.97 -5.02
CA VAL A 118 -5.30 -14.72 -5.76
C VAL A 118 -5.88 -16.00 -6.37
N ALA A 119 -6.67 -16.76 -5.60
CA ALA A 119 -7.26 -18.03 -6.07
C ALA A 119 -8.31 -17.85 -7.17
N HIS A 120 -9.06 -16.73 -7.14
CA HIS A 120 -10.18 -16.48 -8.05
C HIS A 120 -9.88 -15.41 -9.11
N ASN A 121 -8.60 -15.01 -9.24
CA ASN A 121 -8.16 -14.00 -10.22
C ASN A 121 -8.94 -12.68 -10.12
N LYS A 122 -9.22 -12.24 -8.89
CA LYS A 122 -9.96 -11.00 -8.62
C LYS A 122 -8.98 -9.83 -8.45
N PRO A 123 -9.37 -8.61 -8.89
CA PRO A 123 -8.54 -7.43 -8.71
C PRO A 123 -8.29 -7.12 -7.23
N LEU A 124 -7.03 -6.88 -6.89
CA LEU A 124 -6.62 -6.52 -5.54
C LEU A 124 -5.60 -5.38 -5.57
N LEU A 125 -5.89 -4.33 -4.81
CA LEU A 125 -5.01 -3.21 -4.55
C LEU A 125 -4.54 -3.23 -3.10
N GLY A 126 -3.24 -3.44 -2.88
CA GLY A 126 -2.60 -3.25 -1.57
C GLY A 126 -2.05 -1.83 -1.42
N ILE A 127 -2.47 -1.08 -0.39
CA ILE A 127 -2.01 0.28 -0.12
C ILE A 127 -1.12 0.31 1.12
N CYS A 128 0.11 0.80 1.00
CA CYS A 128 1.07 0.98 2.09
C CYS A 128 1.28 -0.32 2.88
N ARG A 129 0.69 -0.46 4.08
CA ARG A 129 0.68 -1.71 4.83
C ARG A 129 0.10 -2.88 4.01
N GLY A 130 -0.97 -2.65 3.25
CA GLY A 130 -1.59 -3.66 2.39
C GLY A 130 -0.67 -4.15 1.27
N HIS A 131 0.16 -3.28 0.69
CA HIS A 131 1.24 -3.64 -0.24
C HIS A 131 2.26 -4.59 0.43
N GLN A 132 2.66 -4.29 1.65
CA GLN A 132 3.60 -5.09 2.43
C GLN A 132 2.98 -6.44 2.83
N LEU A 133 1.70 -6.47 3.23
CA LEU A 133 1.00 -7.70 3.59
C LEU A 133 0.79 -8.61 2.38
N LEU A 134 0.42 -8.07 1.21
CA LEU A 134 0.34 -8.81 -0.05
C LEU A 134 1.68 -9.48 -0.37
N ASN A 135 2.78 -8.70 -0.28
CA ASN A 135 4.12 -9.23 -0.48
C ASN A 135 4.47 -10.35 0.50
N SER A 136 4.24 -10.14 1.79
CA SER A 136 4.55 -11.11 2.84
C SER A 136 3.71 -12.38 2.72
N ARG A 137 2.41 -12.25 2.40
CA ARG A 137 1.51 -13.39 2.20
C ARG A 137 1.94 -14.30 1.06
N LEU A 138 2.56 -13.73 0.03
CA LEU A 138 3.12 -14.46 -1.10
C LEU A 138 4.61 -14.85 -0.89
N GLY A 139 5.11 -14.80 0.35
CA GLY A 139 6.44 -15.30 0.73
C GLY A 139 7.58 -14.29 0.54
N GLY A 140 7.27 -13.02 0.33
CA GLY A 140 8.26 -11.95 0.29
C GLY A 140 8.69 -11.49 1.67
N THR A 141 9.75 -10.67 1.72
CA THR A 141 10.34 -10.15 2.95
C THR A 141 10.27 -8.64 3.04
N LEU A 142 10.41 -8.10 4.26
CA LEU A 142 10.34 -6.67 4.54
C LEU A 142 11.60 -6.17 5.24
N TYR A 143 12.04 -4.95 4.89
CA TYR A 143 12.89 -4.15 5.75
C TYR A 143 12.06 -3.56 6.89
N THR A 144 12.54 -3.69 8.11
CA THR A 144 11.84 -3.20 9.31
C THR A 144 12.00 -1.71 9.55
N SER A 145 12.94 -1.07 8.85
CA SER A 145 13.20 0.36 8.92
C SER A 145 13.68 0.87 7.57
N THR A 146 12.94 1.78 6.97
CA THR A 146 13.40 2.51 5.79
C THR A 146 14.44 3.56 6.13
N LEU A 147 14.58 3.90 7.41
CA LEU A 147 15.49 4.91 7.89
C LEU A 147 16.95 4.58 7.59
N ASP A 148 17.27 3.28 7.56
CA ASP A 148 18.63 2.81 7.34
C ASP A 148 18.95 2.64 5.85
N LEU A 149 17.94 2.65 4.98
CA LEU A 149 18.07 2.65 3.53
C LEU A 149 18.28 4.05 2.97
N LEU A 150 17.71 5.07 3.63
CA LEU A 150 17.73 6.44 3.17
C LEU A 150 18.98 7.18 3.68
N ASN A 151 19.68 7.86 2.81
CA ASN A 151 20.70 8.84 3.19
C ASN A 151 20.03 10.03 3.88
N ASP A 152 20.76 10.73 4.76
CA ASP A 152 20.28 11.86 5.58
C ASP A 152 19.50 12.95 4.80
N ASN A 153 19.75 13.09 3.50
CA ASN A 153 19.11 14.08 2.61
C ASN A 153 17.85 13.54 1.90
N ALA A 154 17.56 12.24 2.00
CA ALA A 154 16.45 11.60 1.26
C ALA A 154 15.16 11.45 2.10
N ARG A 155 15.19 11.87 3.36
CA ARG A 155 14.08 11.73 4.30
C ARG A 155 13.09 12.85 4.17
N ILE A 156 11.99 12.54 3.51
CA ILE A 156 10.84 13.43 3.54
C ILE A 156 9.58 12.60 3.69
N ARG A 157 9.02 12.63 4.90
CA ARG A 157 7.65 12.20 5.13
C ARG A 157 6.71 13.32 4.68
N THR A 158 5.80 13.02 3.79
CA THR A 158 4.82 13.99 3.31
C THR A 158 3.52 13.30 2.90
N VAL A 159 2.41 13.88 3.29
CA VAL A 159 1.07 13.55 2.78
C VAL A 159 0.88 14.14 1.38
N LEU A 160 1.60 15.22 1.05
CA LEU A 160 1.53 15.89 -0.24
C LEU A 160 2.46 15.23 -1.27
N PRO A 161 2.10 15.24 -2.57
CA PRO A 161 2.87 14.60 -3.63
C PRO A 161 4.03 15.51 -4.03
N ARG A 162 5.18 15.47 -3.36
CA ARG A 162 6.23 16.40 -3.81
C ARG A 162 7.67 15.97 -3.64
N LYS A 163 7.96 14.81 -3.03
CA LYS A 163 9.36 14.56 -2.71
C LYS A 163 9.87 13.15 -2.97
N THR A 164 9.01 12.17 -2.94
CA THR A 164 9.34 10.82 -3.38
C THR A 164 8.82 10.67 -4.80
N VAL A 165 9.69 10.29 -5.71
CA VAL A 165 9.33 9.96 -7.09
C VAL A 165 9.80 8.56 -7.38
N PHE A 166 9.05 7.81 -8.17
CA PHE A 166 9.51 6.53 -8.65
C PHE A 166 9.46 6.45 -10.16
N TYR A 167 10.29 5.56 -10.70
CA TYR A 167 10.31 5.23 -12.11
C TYR A 167 9.58 3.91 -12.32
N ALA A 168 8.60 3.90 -13.21
CA ALA A 168 7.85 2.71 -13.58
C ALA A 168 8.63 1.87 -14.60
N LYS A 169 8.62 0.56 -14.45
CA LYS A 169 9.20 -0.38 -15.42
C LYS A 169 8.33 -0.43 -16.66
N LYS A 170 8.92 -0.22 -17.84
CA LYS A 170 8.20 -0.26 -19.13
C LYS A 170 7.50 -1.60 -19.36
N GLY A 171 6.30 -1.54 -19.93
CA GLY A 171 5.50 -2.72 -20.23
C GLY A 171 4.80 -3.32 -19.03
N THR A 172 4.57 -2.53 -17.97
CA THR A 172 3.83 -2.92 -16.76
C THR A 172 2.59 -2.06 -16.59
N LEU A 173 1.62 -2.53 -15.80
CA LEU A 173 0.40 -1.78 -15.49
C LEU A 173 0.72 -0.39 -14.92
N ILE A 174 1.67 -0.31 -13.98
CA ILE A 174 2.00 0.98 -13.39
C ILE A 174 2.65 1.94 -14.40
N HIS A 175 3.39 1.42 -15.38
CA HIS A 175 3.93 2.23 -16.47
C HIS A 175 2.80 2.79 -17.36
N ASP A 176 1.79 1.99 -17.67
CA ASP A 176 0.64 2.43 -18.47
C ASP A 176 -0.18 3.51 -17.73
N ILE A 177 -0.18 3.48 -16.40
CA ILE A 177 -0.80 4.50 -15.53
C ILE A 177 0.05 5.76 -15.39
N ALA A 178 1.35 5.59 -15.11
CA ALA A 178 2.27 6.68 -14.76
C ALA A 178 2.86 7.37 -15.99
N GLY A 179 3.12 6.60 -17.06
CA GLY A 179 3.86 7.04 -18.24
C GLY A 179 5.38 6.92 -18.07
N ASP A 180 6.12 7.52 -18.99
CA ASP A 180 7.61 7.52 -19.00
C ASP A 180 8.22 8.46 -17.95
N GLU A 181 7.47 9.44 -17.46
CA GLU A 181 7.96 10.42 -16.49
C GLU A 181 7.87 9.89 -15.05
N PRO A 182 8.81 10.33 -14.18
CA PRO A 182 8.77 9.93 -12.78
C PRO A 182 7.47 10.38 -12.10
N LEU A 183 6.77 9.45 -11.44
CA LEU A 183 5.52 9.78 -10.75
C LEU A 183 5.82 10.26 -9.31
N PRO A 184 5.44 11.50 -8.96
CA PRO A 184 5.55 11.98 -7.60
C PRO A 184 4.49 11.34 -6.71
N VAL A 185 4.93 10.82 -5.56
CA VAL A 185 4.06 10.15 -4.57
C VAL A 185 4.26 10.74 -3.17
N ASN A 186 3.35 10.46 -2.25
CA ASN A 186 3.55 10.74 -0.84
C ASN A 186 4.37 9.64 -0.15
N ALA A 187 4.95 9.93 1.01
CA ALA A 187 5.79 9.01 1.75
C ALA A 187 5.45 9.06 3.25
N ILE A 188 4.67 8.08 3.73
CA ILE A 188 4.18 8.03 5.13
C ILE A 188 4.56 6.69 5.78
N HIS A 189 5.48 5.93 5.21
CA HIS A 189 5.82 4.58 5.66
C HIS A 189 7.19 4.52 6.37
N SER A 190 7.32 3.59 7.34
CA SER A 190 8.55 3.26 8.05
C SER A 190 9.19 1.95 7.60
N GLN A 191 8.42 1.09 6.94
CA GLN A 191 8.82 -0.21 6.42
C GLN A 191 8.75 -0.23 4.89
N ALA A 192 9.44 -1.18 4.25
CA ALA A 192 9.40 -1.36 2.81
C ALA A 192 9.61 -2.83 2.42
N VAL A 193 9.16 -3.20 1.23
CA VAL A 193 9.46 -4.50 0.63
C VAL A 193 10.96 -4.62 0.38
N ALA A 194 11.56 -5.72 0.87
CA ALA A 194 12.96 -6.06 0.67
C ALA A 194 13.13 -7.03 -0.50
N LYS A 195 12.41 -8.15 -0.47
CA LYS A 195 12.32 -9.10 -1.58
C LYS A 195 10.87 -9.34 -1.94
N THR A 196 10.58 -9.39 -3.22
CA THR A 196 9.23 -9.69 -3.72
C THR A 196 8.85 -11.14 -3.47
N GLY A 197 7.58 -11.37 -3.15
CA GLY A 197 7.01 -12.69 -2.97
C GLY A 197 6.90 -13.50 -4.26
N HIS A 198 6.42 -14.73 -4.13
CA HIS A 198 6.23 -15.64 -5.27
C HIS A 198 5.30 -14.99 -6.31
N ASN A 199 5.76 -15.04 -7.56
CA ASN A 199 5.04 -14.50 -8.71
C ASN A 199 4.74 -12.99 -8.65
N LEU A 200 5.43 -12.25 -7.77
CA LEU A 200 5.42 -10.79 -7.77
C LEU A 200 6.74 -10.25 -8.36
N GLU A 201 6.66 -9.10 -9.02
CA GLU A 201 7.83 -8.33 -9.42
C GLU A 201 7.75 -6.88 -8.94
N GLN A 202 8.93 -6.29 -8.76
CA GLN A 202 9.10 -4.89 -8.48
C GLN A 202 9.00 -4.11 -9.79
N THR A 203 7.93 -3.34 -9.96
CA THR A 203 7.65 -2.59 -11.19
C THR A 203 7.79 -1.08 -11.03
N GLY A 204 7.97 -0.60 -9.79
CA GLY A 204 8.27 0.79 -9.49
C GLY A 204 9.26 0.94 -8.35
N VAL A 205 10.31 1.73 -8.57
CA VAL A 205 11.42 1.91 -7.62
C VAL A 205 11.79 3.38 -7.53
N GLU A 206 11.99 3.87 -6.31
CA GLU A 206 12.54 5.21 -6.11
C GLU A 206 14.08 5.21 -6.16
N PRO A 207 14.75 6.37 -6.39
CA PRO A 207 16.20 6.46 -6.48
C PRO A 207 16.96 5.92 -5.26
N ALA A 208 16.33 5.91 -4.08
CA ALA A 208 16.91 5.34 -2.86
C ALA A 208 16.85 3.80 -2.82
N GLY A 209 16.26 3.15 -3.83
CA GLY A 209 16.13 1.70 -3.93
C GLY A 209 14.93 1.12 -3.17
N ILE A 210 14.00 1.96 -2.69
CA ILE A 210 12.79 1.49 -2.04
C ILE A 210 11.78 1.05 -3.10
N THR A 211 11.23 -0.14 -2.92
CA THR A 211 10.13 -0.67 -3.75
C THR A 211 8.87 0.14 -3.52
N GLN A 212 8.42 0.83 -4.53
CA GLN A 212 7.18 1.61 -4.50
C GLN A 212 6.01 0.82 -5.07
N VAL A 213 6.25 -0.10 -6.01
CA VAL A 213 5.20 -0.88 -6.69
C VAL A 213 5.61 -2.34 -6.85
N ILE A 214 4.67 -3.23 -6.58
CA ILE A 214 4.72 -4.64 -6.94
C ILE A 214 3.50 -5.02 -7.77
N GLU A 215 3.69 -5.88 -8.77
CA GLU A 215 2.64 -6.42 -9.63
C GLU A 215 2.83 -7.93 -9.82
N ALA A 216 1.77 -8.65 -10.18
CA ALA A 216 1.88 -10.06 -10.54
C ALA A 216 2.55 -10.24 -11.90
N LYS A 217 3.53 -11.17 -12.00
CA LYS A 217 4.26 -11.49 -13.25
C LYS A 217 3.40 -12.20 -14.28
N ASP A 218 2.38 -12.92 -13.85
CA ASP A 218 1.52 -13.75 -14.69
C ASP A 218 0.27 -13.01 -15.20
N GLY A 219 0.22 -11.69 -15.02
CA GLY A 219 -0.89 -10.86 -15.49
C GLY A 219 -2.15 -10.93 -14.61
N ARG A 220 -2.11 -11.61 -13.46
CA ARG A 220 -3.21 -11.50 -12.48
C ARG A 220 -3.38 -10.05 -12.03
N PRO A 221 -4.60 -9.58 -11.78
CA PRO A 221 -4.85 -8.19 -11.44
C PRO A 221 -4.50 -7.87 -9.98
N LEU A 222 -3.22 -8.06 -9.63
CA LEU A 222 -2.66 -7.77 -8.31
C LEU A 222 -1.71 -6.57 -8.42
N LEU A 223 -2.01 -5.52 -7.66
CA LEU A 223 -1.20 -4.30 -7.59
C LEU A 223 -0.97 -3.94 -6.13
N GLY A 224 0.28 -3.77 -5.74
CA GLY A 224 0.65 -3.21 -4.44
C GLY A 224 1.38 -1.89 -4.63
N VAL A 225 0.98 -0.84 -3.90
CA VAL A 225 1.61 0.48 -3.91
C VAL A 225 2.02 0.90 -2.51
N GLN A 226 3.25 1.37 -2.35
CA GLN A 226 3.80 1.73 -1.02
C GLN A 226 3.29 3.07 -0.51
N TRP A 227 2.88 3.97 -1.39
CA TRP A 227 2.29 5.26 -1.03
C TRP A 227 0.77 5.16 -0.85
N HIS A 228 0.14 6.29 -0.57
CA HIS A 228 -1.30 6.43 -0.36
C HIS A 228 -1.96 7.18 -1.53
N PRO A 229 -2.37 6.48 -2.61
CA PRO A 229 -3.00 7.10 -3.78
C PRO A 229 -4.36 7.74 -3.45
N GLU A 230 -5.05 7.26 -2.40
CA GLU A 230 -6.34 7.80 -1.95
C GLU A 230 -6.24 9.25 -1.51
N TYR A 231 -5.11 9.69 -0.95
CA TYR A 231 -4.90 11.10 -0.59
C TYR A 231 -4.56 11.99 -1.80
N LEU A 232 -4.26 11.37 -2.94
CA LEU A 232 -3.91 12.03 -4.19
C LEU A 232 -5.01 11.91 -5.26
N PHE A 233 -6.24 11.66 -4.85
CA PHE A 233 -7.41 11.42 -5.70
C PHE A 233 -7.68 12.55 -6.73
N TYR A 234 -7.15 13.75 -6.51
CA TYR A 234 -7.25 14.88 -7.42
C TYR A 234 -6.27 14.80 -8.61
N LEU A 235 -5.28 13.90 -8.58
CA LEU A 235 -4.31 13.67 -9.67
C LEU A 235 -4.76 12.52 -10.58
N LYS A 236 -4.63 12.71 -11.89
CA LYS A 236 -5.12 11.77 -12.92
C LYS A 236 -4.56 10.36 -12.75
N GLN A 237 -3.23 10.24 -12.55
CA GLN A 237 -2.56 8.95 -12.44
C GLN A 237 -3.02 8.15 -11.22
N HIS A 238 -3.19 8.82 -10.08
CA HIS A 238 -3.67 8.16 -8.87
C HIS A 238 -5.13 7.72 -8.97
N ARG A 239 -5.98 8.50 -9.67
CA ARG A 239 -7.36 8.08 -9.99
C ARG A 239 -7.40 6.88 -10.94
N ALA A 240 -6.43 6.76 -11.84
CA ALA A 240 -6.36 5.65 -12.79
C ALA A 240 -6.17 4.30 -12.08
N ILE A 241 -5.45 4.26 -10.93
CA ILE A 241 -5.32 3.08 -10.08
C ILE A 241 -6.69 2.58 -9.62
N PHE A 242 -7.55 3.48 -9.12
CA PHE A 242 -8.90 3.11 -8.67
C PHE A 242 -9.84 2.78 -9.84
N LYS A 243 -9.67 3.41 -11.00
CA LYS A 243 -10.41 3.02 -12.21
C LYS A 243 -10.05 1.60 -12.67
N TRP A 244 -8.76 1.29 -12.70
CA TRP A 244 -8.28 -0.07 -12.99
C TRP A 244 -8.92 -1.10 -12.05
N LEU A 245 -8.92 -0.83 -10.74
CA LEU A 245 -9.50 -1.71 -9.73
C LEU A 245 -11.00 -1.95 -9.98
N VAL A 246 -11.78 -0.87 -10.20
CA VAL A 246 -13.24 -0.92 -10.40
C VAL A 246 -13.62 -1.56 -11.75
N ASN A 247 -12.75 -1.42 -12.76
CA ASN A 247 -12.96 -2.01 -14.09
C ASN A 247 -12.52 -3.49 -14.18
N GLY A 248 -12.41 -4.19 -13.06
CA GLY A 248 -12.06 -5.62 -13.06
C GLY A 248 -10.57 -5.89 -13.37
N GLY A 249 -9.68 -4.93 -13.11
CA GLY A 249 -8.24 -5.06 -13.37
C GLY A 249 -7.85 -4.66 -14.80
N GLN A 250 -8.67 -3.88 -15.48
CA GLN A 250 -8.41 -3.38 -16.85
C GLN A 250 -8.31 -1.85 -16.85
N LEU A 251 -7.42 -1.28 -17.70
CA LEU A 251 -7.27 0.16 -17.92
C LEU A 251 -8.29 0.70 -18.92
#